data_769b4093e39f6a61f45eaa7901f04e0c
#
_entry.id   769b4093e39f6a61f45eaa7901f04e0c
#
_cell.length_a   1.000
_cell.length_b   1.000
_cell.length_c   1.000
_cell.angle_alpha   90.00
_cell.angle_beta   90.00
_cell.angle_gamma   90.00
#
_symmetry.space_group_name_H-M   'P 1'
#
loop_
_entity.id
_entity.type
_entity.pdbx_description
1 polymer ?
#
loop_
_entity_poly.entity_id
_entity_poly.type
_entity_poly.pdbx_seq_one_letter_code
_entity_poly.pdbx_strand_id
1 'polypeptide(L)'
;MRILSWNVNWIRAVIQKWFFDWVKWNDADIICLQEVKAFEIQIPPEIRFHMSDYDYLWHKWTRPGYAGTAIFYKKWIEVIEKKSEFSFHEFYDEWRVTEISFLYWNKTIHLINVYFPNGWTRADGSEMLSYKLDFYEKMRQYIQNIRNNKEDVIICGDFNICHTEIDIARPKENENSIWFLPIERAEMDKLENDELIDVFRKLNPDIKDKYTRRSYRWWARERNIWRRLDYFWVTPKIFNKIINMTHLENIQWSDHCPISLTLE
;
A
#
# COMPACT_ATOMS: atom_id res chain seq x y z
N MET A 1 -10.59 7.05 -13.55
CA MET A 1 -9.35 7.32 -12.77
C MET A 1 -8.61 6.03 -12.50
N ARG A 2 -7.29 6.01 -12.67
CA ARG A 2 -6.44 4.83 -12.39
C ARG A 2 -5.44 5.11 -11.27
N ILE A 3 -5.47 4.29 -10.22
CA ILE A 3 -4.60 4.39 -9.05
C ILE A 3 -3.70 3.16 -9.02
N LEU A 4 -2.38 3.36 -8.93
CA LEU A 4 -1.40 2.30 -8.72
C LEU A 4 -0.92 2.33 -7.26
N SER A 5 -0.69 1.16 -6.68
CA SER A 5 0.01 1.01 -5.40
C SER A 5 1.14 0.00 -5.55
N TRP A 6 2.33 0.31 -5.04
CA TRP A 6 3.49 -0.55 -5.20
C TRP A 6 4.53 -0.37 -4.09
N ASN A 7 4.82 -1.43 -3.37
CA ASN A 7 6.01 -1.50 -2.53
C ASN A 7 7.24 -1.70 -3.44
N VAL A 8 8.01 -0.64 -3.63
CA VAL A 8 9.17 -0.62 -4.54
C VAL A 8 10.44 -1.21 -3.91
N ASN A 9 10.44 -1.43 -2.60
CA ASN A 9 11.59 -1.94 -1.84
C ASN A 9 12.94 -1.30 -2.26
N TRP A 10 12.97 -0.01 -2.46
CA TRP A 10 14.05 0.88 -2.88
C TRP A 10 13.83 1.55 -4.25
N ILE A 11 13.25 2.74 -4.22
CA ILE A 11 12.86 3.48 -5.43
C ILE A 11 14.04 3.68 -6.42
N ARG A 12 15.26 3.92 -5.92
CA ARG A 12 16.43 4.14 -6.79
C ARG A 12 16.78 2.91 -7.63
N ALA A 13 16.58 1.70 -7.09
CA ALA A 13 16.82 0.45 -7.84
C ALA A 13 15.76 0.22 -8.91
N VAL A 14 14.51 0.62 -8.65
CA VAL A 14 13.39 0.47 -9.59
C VAL A 14 13.48 1.47 -10.74
N ILE A 15 13.90 2.72 -10.45
CA ILE A 15 14.11 3.75 -11.47
C ILE A 15 15.09 3.30 -12.55
N GLN A 16 16.13 2.57 -12.20
CA GLN A 16 17.10 2.03 -13.16
C GLN A 16 16.54 0.94 -14.07
N LYS A 17 15.29 0.48 -13.84
CA LYS A 17 14.66 -0.65 -14.54
C LYS A 17 13.42 -0.25 -15.33
N TRP A 18 13.44 0.86 -16.07
CA TRP A 18 12.32 1.30 -16.93
C TRP A 18 11.09 1.82 -16.17
N PHE A 19 11.23 2.26 -14.92
CA PHE A 19 10.14 2.77 -14.09
C PHE A 19 9.32 3.87 -14.78
N PHE A 20 9.97 4.84 -15.41
CA PHE A 20 9.29 5.96 -16.06
C PHE A 20 8.48 5.55 -17.29
N ASP A 21 9.03 4.67 -18.12
CA ASP A 21 8.31 4.16 -19.28
C ASP A 21 7.10 3.34 -18.84
N TRP A 22 7.29 2.53 -17.78
CA TRP A 22 6.21 1.76 -17.19
C TRP A 22 5.09 2.65 -16.64
N VAL A 23 5.42 3.75 -15.96
CA VAL A 23 4.44 4.73 -15.47
C VAL A 23 3.67 5.35 -16.65
N LYS A 24 4.36 5.74 -17.72
CA LYS A 24 3.73 6.27 -18.94
C LYS A 24 2.80 5.26 -19.62
N TRP A 25 3.25 4.02 -19.77
CA TRP A 25 2.43 2.98 -20.41
C TRP A 25 1.20 2.60 -19.60
N ASN A 26 1.28 2.70 -18.28
CA ASN A 26 0.13 2.43 -17.42
C ASN A 26 -0.84 3.62 -17.35
N ASP A 27 -0.43 4.80 -17.78
CA ASP A 27 -1.23 6.03 -17.73
C ASP A 27 -1.97 6.22 -16.40
N ALA A 28 -1.23 6.04 -15.29
CA ALA A 28 -1.80 6.13 -13.96
C ALA A 28 -2.08 7.59 -13.60
N ASP A 29 -3.21 7.84 -12.98
CA ASP A 29 -3.55 9.18 -12.49
C ASP A 29 -2.91 9.44 -11.14
N ILE A 30 -2.83 8.39 -10.28
CA ILE A 30 -2.20 8.45 -8.96
C ILE A 30 -1.31 7.22 -8.78
N ILE A 31 -0.14 7.40 -8.15
CA ILE A 31 0.83 6.34 -7.87
C ILE A 31 1.24 6.43 -6.41
N CYS A 32 0.89 5.41 -5.64
CA CYS A 32 1.22 5.25 -4.23
C CYS A 32 2.41 4.31 -4.08
N LEU A 33 3.51 4.77 -3.51
CA LEU A 33 4.72 3.99 -3.33
C LEU A 33 5.01 3.75 -1.85
N GLN A 34 5.44 2.53 -1.52
CA GLN A 34 5.90 2.14 -0.20
C GLN A 34 7.36 1.68 -0.28
N GLU A 35 8.07 1.73 0.85
CA GLU A 35 9.49 1.42 0.97
C GLU A 35 10.37 2.18 -0.05
N VAL A 36 10.10 3.47 -0.20
CA VAL A 36 10.90 4.30 -1.12
C VAL A 36 12.36 4.43 -0.68
N LYS A 37 12.66 4.33 0.62
CA LYS A 37 14.01 4.26 1.23
C LYS A 37 14.99 5.31 0.70
N ALA A 38 14.49 6.47 0.30
CA ALA A 38 15.28 7.56 -0.25
C ALA A 38 14.74 8.91 0.21
N PHE A 39 15.62 9.85 0.52
CA PHE A 39 15.24 11.26 0.72
C PHE A 39 14.78 11.86 -0.60
N GLU A 40 13.89 12.82 -0.55
CA GLU A 40 13.46 13.57 -1.73
C GLU A 40 14.65 14.16 -2.50
N ILE A 41 15.66 14.70 -1.78
CA ILE A 41 16.89 15.25 -2.38
C ILE A 41 17.74 14.19 -3.08
N GLN A 42 17.57 12.91 -2.75
CA GLN A 42 18.30 11.79 -3.36
C GLN A 42 17.60 11.22 -4.60
N ILE A 43 16.44 11.76 -4.93
CA ILE A 43 15.70 11.35 -6.13
C ILE A 43 16.47 11.89 -7.34
N PRO A 44 16.77 11.02 -8.33
CA PRO A 44 17.41 11.46 -9.55
C PRO A 44 16.65 12.61 -10.21
N PRO A 45 17.33 13.66 -10.73
CA PRO A 45 16.68 14.78 -11.40
C PRO A 45 15.77 14.35 -12.56
N GLU A 46 16.06 13.20 -13.16
CA GLU A 46 15.29 12.57 -14.22
C GLU A 46 13.83 12.31 -13.82
N ILE A 47 13.54 12.03 -12.52
CA ILE A 47 12.16 11.90 -12.03
C ILE A 47 11.38 13.19 -12.33
N ARG A 48 11.95 14.36 -12.04
CA ARG A 48 11.28 15.64 -12.27
C ARG A 48 10.96 15.85 -13.74
N PHE A 49 11.84 15.39 -14.62
CA PHE A 49 11.64 15.49 -16.07
C PHE A 49 10.58 14.51 -16.58
N HIS A 50 10.70 13.23 -16.23
CA HIS A 50 9.80 12.18 -16.70
C HIS A 50 8.42 12.21 -16.05
N MET A 51 8.30 12.83 -14.87
CA MET A 51 7.06 12.98 -14.10
C MET A 51 6.58 14.45 -14.10
N SER A 52 6.90 15.21 -15.14
CA SER A 52 6.54 16.64 -15.23
C SER A 52 5.05 16.92 -15.15
N ASP A 53 4.20 15.97 -15.54
CA ASP A 53 2.74 16.06 -15.48
C ASP A 53 2.17 15.70 -14.10
N TYR A 54 3.03 15.26 -13.19
CA TYR A 54 2.65 14.91 -11.82
C TYR A 54 3.12 15.97 -10.83
N ASP A 55 2.33 16.17 -9.80
CA ASP A 55 2.74 16.73 -8.52
C ASP A 55 2.91 15.57 -7.53
N TYR A 56 3.45 15.82 -6.35
CA TYR A 56 3.72 14.74 -5.41
C TYR A 56 3.62 15.17 -3.96
N LEU A 57 3.45 14.17 -3.10
CA LEU A 57 3.70 14.21 -1.67
C LEU A 57 4.77 13.17 -1.34
N TRP A 58 5.93 13.65 -0.91
CA TRP A 58 7.02 12.80 -0.46
C TRP A 58 7.17 12.94 1.03
N HIS A 59 7.27 11.82 1.70
CA HIS A 59 7.40 11.87 3.14
C HIS A 59 8.74 12.49 3.56
N LYS A 60 8.72 13.46 4.51
CA LYS A 60 9.93 14.06 5.11
C LYS A 60 10.56 13.06 6.08
N TRP A 61 11.75 12.64 5.83
CA TRP A 61 12.39 11.50 6.43
C TRP A 61 13.52 11.86 7.43
N THR A 62 13.69 11.05 8.52
CA THR A 62 14.73 11.27 9.52
C THR A 62 15.74 10.13 9.61
N ARG A 63 15.38 8.89 9.18
CA ARG A 63 16.24 7.71 9.30
C ARG A 63 16.59 7.09 7.94
N PRO A 64 17.91 7.05 7.53
CA PRO A 64 18.36 6.53 6.23
C PRO A 64 18.04 5.04 5.97
N GLY A 65 17.49 4.69 4.78
CA GLY A 65 17.38 3.31 4.30
C GLY A 65 16.23 2.49 4.87
N TYR A 66 15.29 3.10 5.58
CA TYR A 66 14.19 2.38 6.23
C TYR A 66 12.83 2.98 5.85
N ALA A 67 11.82 2.14 5.54
CA ALA A 67 10.45 2.55 5.25
C ALA A 67 10.29 3.68 4.20
N GLY A 68 9.41 4.64 4.45
CA GLY A 68 9.12 5.80 3.60
C GLY A 68 8.06 5.53 2.56
N THR A 69 7.10 6.49 2.44
CA THR A 69 6.01 6.44 1.47
C THR A 69 5.99 7.70 0.60
N ALA A 70 5.44 7.59 -0.61
CA ALA A 70 5.24 8.73 -1.50
C ALA A 70 3.97 8.55 -2.33
N ILE A 71 3.32 9.66 -2.68
CA ILE A 71 2.21 9.70 -3.63
C ILE A 71 2.58 10.66 -4.75
N PHE A 72 2.50 10.20 -6.01
CA PHE A 72 2.50 11.05 -7.19
C PHE A 72 1.08 11.10 -7.74
N TYR A 73 0.65 12.26 -8.22
CA TYR A 73 -0.67 12.44 -8.80
C TYR A 73 -0.63 13.44 -9.94
N LYS A 74 -1.41 13.20 -10.99
CA LYS A 74 -1.48 14.11 -12.14
C LYS A 74 -1.98 15.50 -11.72
N LYS A 75 -1.38 16.55 -12.25
CA LYS A 75 -1.66 17.95 -11.89
C LYS A 75 -3.11 18.41 -12.14
N TRP A 76 -3.86 17.68 -12.94
CA TRP A 76 -5.28 17.97 -13.14
C TRP A 76 -6.17 17.52 -11.98
N ILE A 77 -5.65 16.68 -11.06
CA ILE A 77 -6.38 16.25 -9.87
C ILE A 77 -6.40 17.39 -8.85
N GLU A 78 -7.61 17.81 -8.49
CA GLU A 78 -7.80 18.85 -7.47
C GLU A 78 -7.56 18.31 -6.07
N VAL A 79 -6.32 18.39 -5.61
CA VAL A 79 -5.93 17.98 -4.25
C VAL A 79 -6.25 19.12 -3.28
N ILE A 80 -7.08 18.81 -2.28
CA ILE A 80 -7.51 19.74 -1.23
C ILE A 80 -6.48 19.81 -0.10
N GLU A 81 -5.98 18.64 0.31
CA GLU A 81 -5.05 18.50 1.41
C GLU A 81 -3.99 17.45 1.12
N LYS A 82 -2.77 17.71 1.57
CA LYS A 82 -1.64 16.77 1.60
C LYS A 82 -1.22 16.55 3.04
N LYS A 83 -1.20 15.30 3.49
CA LYS A 83 -0.90 14.96 4.86
C LYS A 83 0.17 13.88 4.95
N SER A 84 1.23 14.17 5.67
CA SER A 84 2.31 13.24 5.98
C SER A 84 2.59 13.16 7.48
N GLU A 85 1.91 13.97 8.28
CA GLU A 85 2.01 14.01 9.73
C GLU A 85 0.66 13.60 10.32
N PHE A 86 0.67 12.59 11.18
CA PHE A 86 -0.52 12.02 11.80
C PHE A 86 -0.44 12.18 13.33
N SER A 87 -1.59 12.25 14.00
CA SER A 87 -1.68 12.51 15.44
C SER A 87 -1.17 11.38 16.35
N PHE A 88 -0.83 10.23 15.78
CA PHE A 88 -0.28 9.10 16.53
C PHE A 88 1.26 9.16 16.57
N HIS A 89 1.77 10.03 17.43
CA HIS A 89 3.19 10.37 17.55
C HIS A 89 4.15 9.18 17.76
N GLU A 90 3.66 8.09 18.33
CA GLU A 90 4.44 6.88 18.62
C GLU A 90 4.99 6.20 17.36
N PHE A 91 4.37 6.46 16.19
CA PHE A 91 4.72 5.88 14.90
C PHE A 91 5.34 6.90 13.93
N TYR A 92 5.55 8.12 14.40
CA TYR A 92 5.92 9.26 13.57
C TYR A 92 7.29 9.10 12.88
N ASP A 93 8.26 8.55 13.59
CA ASP A 93 9.64 8.46 13.09
C ASP A 93 9.84 7.43 11.98
N GLU A 94 8.84 6.58 11.70
CA GLU A 94 8.97 5.51 10.72
C GLU A 94 8.36 5.83 9.35
N TRP A 95 7.62 6.95 9.24
CA TRP A 95 7.18 7.53 7.95
C TRP A 95 6.44 6.55 7.04
N ARG A 96 5.45 5.88 7.59
CA ARG A 96 4.73 4.79 6.98
C ARG A 96 3.44 5.18 6.28
N VAL A 97 3.02 6.45 6.42
CA VAL A 97 1.74 6.93 5.91
C VAL A 97 1.89 8.24 5.16
N THR A 98 1.29 8.34 3.99
CA THR A 98 1.03 9.58 3.26
C THR A 98 -0.42 9.59 2.80
N GLU A 99 -1.06 10.74 2.80
CA GLU A 99 -2.45 10.92 2.40
C GLU A 99 -2.60 12.15 1.53
N ILE A 100 -3.43 12.03 0.51
CA ILE A 100 -4.01 13.17 -0.20
C ILE A 100 -5.53 13.10 -0.10
N SER A 101 -6.15 14.25 0.17
CA SER A 101 -7.60 14.41 0.01
C SER A 101 -7.86 15.17 -1.26
N PHE A 102 -8.75 14.69 -2.11
CA PHE A 102 -9.02 15.28 -3.43
C PHE A 102 -10.51 15.22 -3.78
N LEU A 103 -10.93 16.11 -4.67
CA LEU A 103 -12.29 16.13 -5.18
C LEU A 103 -12.45 15.14 -6.34
N TYR A 104 -13.44 14.24 -6.20
CA TYR A 104 -13.87 13.35 -7.27
C TYR A 104 -15.39 13.12 -7.16
N TRP A 105 -16.11 13.20 -8.27
CA TRP A 105 -17.59 13.19 -8.30
C TRP A 105 -18.23 14.20 -7.33
N ASN A 106 -17.65 15.37 -7.19
CA ASN A 106 -18.07 16.43 -6.25
C ASN A 106 -18.07 15.97 -4.77
N LYS A 107 -17.18 15.06 -4.41
CA LYS A 107 -17.00 14.57 -3.05
C LYS A 107 -15.53 14.54 -2.68
N THR A 108 -15.24 14.76 -1.42
CA THR A 108 -13.91 14.55 -0.87
C THR A 108 -13.65 13.06 -0.74
N ILE A 109 -12.53 12.61 -1.31
CA ILE A 109 -12.01 11.26 -1.17
C ILE A 109 -10.66 11.35 -0.48
N HIS A 110 -10.48 10.56 0.56
CA HIS A 110 -9.22 10.39 1.27
C HIS A 110 -8.49 9.17 0.70
N LEU A 111 -7.35 9.39 0.06
CA LEU A 111 -6.46 8.33 -0.40
C LEU A 111 -5.29 8.21 0.56
N ILE A 112 -5.28 7.14 1.32
CA ILE A 112 -4.28 6.84 2.33
C ILE A 112 -3.34 5.76 1.81
N ASN A 113 -2.07 6.10 1.64
CA ASN A 113 -1.00 5.21 1.22
C ASN A 113 -0.22 4.76 2.45
N VAL A 114 -0.21 3.47 2.75
CA VAL A 114 0.34 2.92 3.99
C VAL A 114 1.36 1.81 3.73
N TYR A 115 2.44 1.83 4.50
CA TYR A 115 3.35 0.72 4.70
C TYR A 115 3.24 0.21 6.14
N PHE A 116 2.38 -0.77 6.39
CA PHE A 116 2.19 -1.34 7.72
C PHE A 116 3.47 -2.03 8.24
N PRO A 117 3.73 -1.99 9.55
CA PRO A 117 4.87 -2.70 10.14
C PRO A 117 4.82 -4.21 9.83
N ASN A 118 5.99 -4.80 9.59
CA ASN A 118 6.04 -6.24 9.24
C ASN A 118 5.89 -7.19 10.44
N GLY A 119 6.12 -6.72 11.67
CA GLY A 119 5.97 -7.51 12.88
C GLY A 119 7.14 -8.42 13.25
N TRP A 120 8.22 -8.43 12.46
CA TRP A 120 9.41 -9.21 12.77
C TRP A 120 10.19 -8.65 13.95
N THR A 121 10.79 -9.54 14.75
CA THR A 121 11.77 -9.14 15.76
C THR A 121 12.92 -8.38 15.12
N ARG A 122 13.25 -7.20 15.64
CA ARG A 122 14.37 -6.39 15.17
C ARG A 122 15.72 -7.03 15.53
N ALA A 123 16.78 -6.56 14.89
CA ALA A 123 18.14 -7.06 15.13
C ALA A 123 18.61 -6.82 16.59
N ASP A 124 18.04 -5.85 17.28
CA ASP A 124 18.28 -5.55 18.69
C ASP A 124 17.48 -6.44 19.66
N GLY A 125 16.68 -7.39 19.13
CA GLY A 125 15.85 -8.30 19.91
C GLY A 125 14.46 -7.76 20.26
N SER A 126 14.12 -6.53 19.90
CA SER A 126 12.79 -5.98 20.16
C SER A 126 11.71 -6.67 19.32
N GLU A 127 10.65 -7.14 19.99
CA GLU A 127 9.50 -7.74 19.34
C GLU A 127 8.58 -6.66 18.78
N MET A 128 8.20 -6.79 17.50
CA MET A 128 7.45 -5.79 16.77
C MET A 128 5.98 -6.16 16.53
N LEU A 129 5.51 -7.29 17.03
CA LEU A 129 4.12 -7.71 16.81
C LEU A 129 3.13 -6.76 17.51
N SER A 130 3.35 -6.43 18.80
CA SER A 130 2.51 -5.47 19.52
C SER A 130 2.49 -4.11 18.85
N TYR A 131 3.66 -3.60 18.44
CA TYR A 131 3.79 -2.35 17.68
C TYR A 131 2.98 -2.38 16.38
N LYS A 132 3.00 -3.50 15.66
CA LYS A 132 2.21 -3.68 14.45
C LYS A 132 0.70 -3.63 14.75
N LEU A 133 0.23 -4.34 15.76
CA LEU A 133 -1.18 -4.37 16.14
C LEU A 133 -1.67 -2.99 16.61
N ASP A 134 -0.87 -2.28 17.39
CA ASP A 134 -1.17 -0.91 17.83
C ASP A 134 -1.26 0.06 16.63
N PHE A 135 -0.38 -0.10 15.64
CA PHE A 135 -0.43 0.67 14.41
C PHE A 135 -1.74 0.42 13.64
N TYR A 136 -2.17 -0.84 13.52
CA TYR A 136 -3.45 -1.20 12.90
C TYR A 136 -4.63 -0.53 13.62
N GLU A 137 -4.66 -0.59 14.94
CA GLU A 137 -5.74 0.01 15.74
C GLU A 137 -5.78 1.54 15.55
N LYS A 138 -4.63 2.22 15.55
CA LYS A 138 -4.56 3.67 15.30
C LYS A 138 -5.03 4.05 13.91
N MET A 139 -4.61 3.31 12.89
CA MET A 139 -5.07 3.52 11.52
C MET A 139 -6.58 3.30 11.39
N ARG A 140 -7.12 2.27 12.02
CA ARG A 140 -8.55 1.99 12.06
C ARG A 140 -9.34 3.15 12.69
N GLN A 141 -8.89 3.65 13.85
CA GLN A 141 -9.49 4.82 14.52
C GLN A 141 -9.44 6.07 13.63
N TYR A 142 -8.33 6.28 12.94
CA TYR A 142 -8.18 7.39 12.00
C TYR A 142 -9.18 7.31 10.86
N ILE A 143 -9.31 6.16 10.22
CA ILE A 143 -10.28 5.91 9.15
C ILE A 143 -11.72 6.10 9.65
N GLN A 144 -12.04 5.61 10.84
CA GLN A 144 -13.37 5.80 11.44
C GLN A 144 -13.70 7.28 11.65
N ASN A 145 -12.73 8.12 12.06
CA ASN A 145 -12.93 9.55 12.20
C ASN A 145 -13.27 10.23 10.87
N ILE A 146 -12.62 9.85 9.76
CA ILE A 146 -12.96 10.33 8.42
C ILE A 146 -14.39 9.92 8.06
N ARG A 147 -14.74 8.67 8.27
CA ARG A 147 -16.07 8.13 7.97
C ARG A 147 -17.19 8.75 8.80
N ASN A 148 -16.93 9.12 10.05
CA ASN A 148 -17.88 9.85 10.91
C ASN A 148 -18.27 11.20 10.30
N ASN A 149 -17.35 11.81 9.51
CA ASN A 149 -17.63 13.03 8.74
C ASN A 149 -18.35 12.75 7.41
N LYS A 150 -18.73 11.48 7.15
CA LYS A 150 -19.39 11.01 5.92
C LYS A 150 -18.53 11.15 4.66
N GLU A 151 -17.23 11.20 4.82
CA GLU A 151 -16.25 11.22 3.75
C GLU A 151 -15.84 9.81 3.34
N ASP A 152 -15.43 9.66 2.10
CA ASP A 152 -15.11 8.36 1.53
C ASP A 152 -13.60 8.11 1.56
N VAL A 153 -13.20 6.84 1.76
CA VAL A 153 -11.81 6.44 1.97
C VAL A 153 -11.39 5.39 0.94
N ILE A 154 -10.21 5.55 0.41
CA ILE A 154 -9.41 4.54 -0.28
C ILE A 154 -8.13 4.37 0.55
N ILE A 155 -7.89 3.21 1.11
CA ILE A 155 -6.61 2.89 1.74
C ILE A 155 -5.89 1.84 0.90
N CYS A 156 -4.62 2.07 0.59
CA CYS A 156 -3.81 1.15 -0.21
C CYS A 156 -2.40 1.03 0.34
N GLY A 157 -1.72 -0.03 -0.05
CA GLY A 157 -0.32 -0.26 0.27
C GLY A 157 0.00 -1.68 0.69
N ASP A 158 1.14 -1.83 1.34
CA ASP A 158 1.61 -3.09 1.91
C ASP A 158 1.10 -3.23 3.35
N PHE A 159 0.15 -4.12 3.55
CA PHE A 159 -0.47 -4.40 4.84
C PHE A 159 0.34 -5.38 5.69
N ASN A 160 1.30 -6.06 5.09
CA ASN A 160 2.11 -7.08 5.77
C ASN A 160 1.29 -8.17 6.50
N ILE A 161 0.04 -8.41 6.08
CA ILE A 161 -0.84 -9.49 6.56
C ILE A 161 -1.49 -10.17 5.35
N CYS A 162 -1.50 -11.51 5.34
CA CYS A 162 -2.40 -12.29 4.50
C CYS A 162 -3.71 -12.49 5.25
N HIS A 163 -4.83 -12.04 4.70
CA HIS A 163 -6.11 -12.07 5.43
C HIS A 163 -6.64 -13.49 5.60
N THR A 164 -6.75 -14.23 4.51
CA THR A 164 -7.36 -15.56 4.50
C THR A 164 -6.41 -16.63 3.95
N GLU A 165 -6.79 -17.91 4.05
CA GLU A 165 -5.98 -19.03 3.56
C GLU A 165 -5.71 -18.98 2.06
N ILE A 166 -6.61 -18.37 1.28
CA ILE A 166 -6.45 -18.22 -0.17
C ILE A 166 -5.40 -17.15 -0.54
N ASP A 167 -5.00 -16.31 0.43
CA ASP A 167 -4.05 -15.20 0.25
C ASP A 167 -2.59 -15.61 0.51
N ILE A 168 -2.35 -16.84 0.89
CA ILE A 168 -1.02 -17.36 1.20
C ILE A 168 -0.82 -18.76 0.61
N ALA A 169 0.36 -18.98 0.04
CA ALA A 169 0.77 -20.33 -0.35
C ALA A 169 1.00 -21.16 0.92
N ARG A 170 0.52 -22.43 0.92
CA ARG A 170 0.68 -23.39 2.02
C ARG A 170 0.19 -22.86 3.38
N PRO A 171 -1.10 -22.52 3.51
CA PRO A 171 -1.64 -21.88 4.72
C PRO A 171 -1.38 -22.68 5.98
N LYS A 172 -1.50 -24.02 5.95
CA LYS A 172 -1.27 -24.90 7.11
C LYS A 172 0.17 -24.83 7.63
N GLU A 173 1.16 -24.72 6.74
CA GLU A 173 2.58 -24.61 7.10
C GLU A 173 2.91 -23.22 7.66
N ASN A 174 2.10 -22.22 7.36
CA ASN A 174 2.33 -20.82 7.72
C ASN A 174 1.41 -20.31 8.84
N GLU A 175 0.52 -21.11 9.41
CA GLU A 175 -0.48 -20.64 10.39
C GLU A 175 0.11 -19.94 11.62
N ASN A 176 1.35 -20.29 12.00
CA ASN A 176 2.09 -19.68 13.10
C ASN A 176 3.21 -18.73 12.64
N SER A 177 3.15 -18.30 11.39
CA SER A 177 4.15 -17.38 10.83
C SER A 177 3.67 -15.95 10.93
N ILE A 178 4.59 -15.01 11.22
CA ILE A 178 4.36 -13.57 11.02
C ILE A 178 3.79 -13.36 9.60
N TRP A 179 2.83 -12.45 9.46
CA TRP A 179 1.94 -12.13 8.33
C TRP A 179 0.69 -13.02 8.23
N PHE A 180 0.58 -14.11 9.00
CA PHE A 180 -0.58 -15.01 8.94
C PHE A 180 -1.04 -15.50 10.30
N LEU A 181 -0.53 -14.92 11.41
CA LEU A 181 -0.98 -15.24 12.76
C LEU A 181 -2.48 -14.95 12.90
N PRO A 182 -3.24 -15.76 13.65
CA PRO A 182 -4.66 -15.49 13.89
C PRO A 182 -4.94 -14.07 14.41
N ILE A 183 -4.08 -13.56 15.30
CA ILE A 183 -4.20 -12.19 15.84
C ILE A 183 -3.97 -11.11 14.77
N GLU A 184 -3.09 -11.34 13.80
CA GLU A 184 -2.87 -10.43 12.67
C GLU A 184 -4.07 -10.44 11.72
N ARG A 185 -4.57 -11.63 11.38
CA ARG A 185 -5.75 -11.81 10.52
C ARG A 185 -6.99 -11.14 11.11
N ALA A 186 -7.15 -11.19 12.43
CA ALA A 186 -8.23 -10.50 13.12
C ALA A 186 -8.20 -8.97 12.94
N GLU A 187 -7.03 -8.35 12.67
CA GLU A 187 -6.97 -6.92 12.32
C GLU A 187 -7.63 -6.63 10.95
N MET A 188 -7.52 -7.57 10.00
CA MET A 188 -8.18 -7.45 8.70
C MET A 188 -9.70 -7.67 8.83
N ASP A 189 -10.13 -8.61 9.68
CA ASP A 189 -11.54 -8.82 10.02
C ASP A 189 -12.17 -7.56 10.63
N LYS A 190 -11.42 -6.80 11.45
CA LYS A 190 -11.89 -5.53 12.00
C LYS A 190 -12.14 -4.48 10.92
N LEU A 191 -11.32 -4.43 9.85
CA LEU A 191 -11.56 -3.52 8.72
C LEU A 191 -12.87 -3.88 7.99
N GLU A 192 -13.15 -5.17 7.78
CA GLU A 192 -14.43 -5.62 7.22
C GLU A 192 -15.61 -5.28 8.14
N ASN A 193 -15.48 -5.48 9.44
CA ASN A 193 -16.51 -5.14 10.42
C ASN A 193 -16.78 -3.62 10.47
N ASP A 194 -15.78 -2.81 10.15
CA ASP A 194 -15.91 -1.35 9.98
C ASP A 194 -16.45 -1.00 8.57
N GLU A 195 -17.02 -1.96 7.83
CA GLU A 195 -17.61 -1.81 6.49
C GLU A 195 -16.63 -1.36 5.40
N LEU A 196 -15.32 -1.56 5.58
CA LEU A 196 -14.37 -1.43 4.48
C LEU A 196 -14.40 -2.71 3.63
N ILE A 197 -14.15 -2.58 2.35
CA ILE A 197 -14.23 -3.67 1.37
C ILE A 197 -12.83 -3.93 0.80
N ASP A 198 -12.32 -5.15 0.96
CA ASP A 198 -11.17 -5.65 0.20
C ASP A 198 -11.60 -5.79 -1.26
N VAL A 199 -11.15 -4.86 -2.09
CA VAL A 199 -11.58 -4.76 -3.49
C VAL A 199 -11.25 -6.02 -4.27
N PHE A 200 -10.00 -6.51 -4.15
CA PHE A 200 -9.59 -7.67 -4.94
C PHE A 200 -10.41 -8.89 -4.56
N ARG A 201 -10.55 -9.16 -3.28
CA ARG A 201 -11.26 -10.36 -2.82
C ARG A 201 -12.76 -10.27 -3.06
N LYS A 202 -13.34 -9.09 -2.97
CA LYS A 202 -14.76 -8.87 -3.29
C LYS A 202 -15.08 -9.10 -4.77
N LEU A 203 -14.19 -8.68 -5.68
CA LEU A 203 -14.32 -8.90 -7.12
C LEU A 203 -13.96 -10.34 -7.53
N ASN A 204 -13.11 -11.01 -6.75
CA ASN A 204 -12.52 -12.32 -7.08
C ASN A 204 -12.55 -13.27 -5.87
N PRO A 205 -13.74 -13.67 -5.38
CA PRO A 205 -13.85 -14.40 -4.11
C PRO A 205 -13.12 -15.75 -4.10
N ASP A 206 -13.07 -16.44 -5.23
CA ASP A 206 -12.57 -17.81 -5.33
C ASP A 206 -11.23 -17.93 -6.08
N ILE A 207 -10.66 -16.82 -6.58
CA ILE A 207 -9.42 -16.89 -7.37
C ILE A 207 -8.24 -17.16 -6.44
N LYS A 208 -7.62 -18.32 -6.63
CA LYS A 208 -6.42 -18.77 -5.92
C LYS A 208 -5.13 -18.32 -6.64
N ASP A 209 -4.02 -18.46 -5.92
CA ASP A 209 -2.67 -18.26 -6.47
C ASP A 209 -2.41 -16.87 -7.05
N LYS A 210 -3.14 -15.86 -6.52
CA LYS A 210 -2.96 -14.45 -6.85
C LYS A 210 -2.29 -13.71 -5.70
N TYR A 211 -0.98 -13.59 -5.81
CA TYR A 211 -0.11 -13.04 -4.78
C TYR A 211 0.57 -11.77 -5.25
N THR A 212 0.88 -10.88 -4.33
CA THR A 212 1.54 -9.60 -4.63
C THR A 212 3.01 -9.60 -4.25
N ARG A 213 3.39 -10.41 -3.26
CA ARG A 213 4.78 -10.53 -2.82
C ARG A 213 5.40 -11.87 -3.17
N ARG A 214 6.61 -11.82 -3.76
CA ARG A 214 7.39 -12.97 -4.24
C ARG A 214 8.83 -12.86 -3.75
N SER A 215 9.31 -13.80 -2.94
CA SER A 215 10.71 -13.79 -2.50
C SER A 215 11.68 -13.93 -3.68
N TYR A 216 12.72 -13.09 -3.73
CA TYR A 216 13.81 -13.19 -4.74
C TYR A 216 14.72 -14.40 -4.57
N ARG A 217 14.65 -15.14 -3.48
CA ARG A 217 15.46 -16.35 -3.29
C ARG A 217 15.05 -17.36 -4.34
N TRP A 218 16.00 -17.77 -5.21
CA TRP A 218 15.75 -18.62 -6.38
C TRP A 218 14.93 -19.87 -6.07
N TRP A 219 15.20 -20.53 -4.96
CA TRP A 219 14.43 -21.67 -4.47
C TRP A 219 13.02 -21.33 -3.90
N ALA A 220 12.72 -20.09 -3.62
CA ALA A 220 11.39 -19.68 -3.17
C ALA A 220 10.39 -19.58 -4.33
N ARG A 221 10.87 -19.32 -5.55
CA ARG A 221 10.05 -19.38 -6.78
C ARG A 221 9.62 -20.81 -7.09
N GLU A 222 10.53 -21.79 -6.98
CA GLU A 222 10.24 -23.21 -7.19
C GLU A 222 9.29 -23.77 -6.13
N ARG A 223 9.29 -23.21 -4.91
CA ARG A 223 8.45 -23.67 -3.80
C ARG A 223 7.12 -22.94 -3.67
N ASN A 224 6.82 -21.97 -4.56
CA ASN A 224 5.58 -21.18 -4.56
C ASN A 224 5.28 -20.56 -3.16
N ILE A 225 6.30 -19.99 -2.50
CA ILE A 225 6.16 -19.32 -1.19
C ILE A 225 5.77 -17.86 -1.45
N TRP A 226 4.48 -17.64 -1.67
CA TRP A 226 3.97 -16.37 -2.12
C TRP A 226 2.84 -15.89 -1.24
N ARG A 227 2.63 -14.56 -1.19
CA ARG A 227 1.68 -13.91 -0.29
C ARG A 227 1.00 -12.75 -0.98
N ARG A 228 -0.28 -12.53 -0.68
CA ARG A 228 -0.98 -11.30 -0.98
C ARG A 228 -0.88 -10.40 0.24
N LEU A 229 -0.06 -9.37 0.17
CA LEU A 229 0.21 -8.40 1.24
C LEU A 229 -0.20 -6.98 0.86
N ASP A 230 -0.40 -6.73 -0.44
CA ASP A 230 -0.75 -5.42 -0.97
C ASP A 230 -2.25 -5.40 -1.29
N TYR A 231 -2.92 -4.35 -0.84
CA TYR A 231 -4.38 -4.24 -0.88
C TYR A 231 -4.84 -2.88 -1.35
N PHE A 232 -6.10 -2.83 -1.82
CA PHE A 232 -6.98 -1.69 -1.81
C PHE A 232 -8.19 -2.02 -0.94
N TRP A 233 -8.39 -1.25 0.14
CA TRP A 233 -9.59 -1.27 0.94
C TRP A 233 -10.34 0.03 0.74
N VAL A 234 -11.65 -0.04 0.53
CA VAL A 234 -12.46 1.13 0.18
C VAL A 234 -13.79 1.16 0.92
N THR A 235 -14.36 2.35 1.06
CA THR A 235 -15.75 2.51 1.52
C THR A 235 -16.75 1.97 0.48
N PRO A 236 -17.95 1.54 0.88
CA PRO A 236 -18.96 0.97 -0.03
C PRO A 236 -19.34 1.86 -1.21
N LYS A 237 -19.36 3.19 -1.01
CA LYS A 237 -19.69 4.12 -2.10
C LYS A 237 -18.61 4.15 -3.18
N ILE A 238 -17.33 4.08 -2.77
CA ILE A 238 -16.20 3.97 -3.72
C ILE A 238 -16.25 2.62 -4.42
N PHE A 239 -16.56 1.53 -3.69
CA PHE A 239 -16.63 0.20 -4.28
C PHE A 239 -17.61 0.16 -5.47
N ASN A 240 -18.77 0.81 -5.35
CA ASN A 240 -19.78 0.88 -6.41
C ASN A 240 -19.32 1.63 -7.68
N LYS A 241 -18.17 2.30 -7.61
CA LYS A 241 -17.53 3.04 -8.71
C LYS A 241 -16.31 2.34 -9.28
N ILE A 242 -15.98 1.17 -8.79
CA ILE A 242 -14.82 0.40 -9.24
C ILE A 242 -15.17 -0.36 -10.52
N ILE A 243 -14.38 -0.12 -11.55
CA ILE A 243 -14.44 -0.86 -12.80
C ILE A 243 -13.62 -2.15 -12.70
N ASN A 244 -12.41 -2.07 -12.10
CA ASN A 244 -11.50 -3.21 -12.06
C ASN A 244 -10.40 -3.02 -11.00
N MET A 245 -9.86 -4.14 -10.51
CA MET A 245 -8.63 -4.22 -9.73
C MET A 245 -7.78 -5.40 -10.20
N THR A 246 -6.49 -5.16 -10.46
CA THR A 246 -5.56 -6.18 -10.97
C THR A 246 -4.22 -6.15 -10.26
N HIS A 247 -3.58 -7.33 -10.18
CA HIS A 247 -2.17 -7.46 -9.81
C HIS A 247 -1.33 -7.46 -11.10
N LEU A 248 -0.33 -6.57 -11.19
CA LEU A 248 0.54 -6.45 -12.36
C LEU A 248 1.77 -7.39 -12.22
N GLU A 249 1.49 -8.69 -12.20
CA GLU A 249 2.44 -9.75 -11.86
C GLU A 249 3.67 -9.84 -12.79
N ASN A 250 3.56 -9.26 -13.98
CA ASN A 250 4.66 -9.23 -14.96
C ASN A 250 5.79 -8.28 -14.55
N ILE A 251 5.52 -7.34 -13.64
CA ILE A 251 6.52 -6.41 -13.14
C ILE A 251 7.28 -7.07 -11.99
N GLN A 252 8.58 -7.31 -12.21
CA GLN A 252 9.44 -8.07 -11.31
C GLN A 252 10.65 -7.25 -10.81
N TRP A 253 10.49 -5.94 -10.67
CA TRP A 253 11.60 -5.06 -10.28
C TRP A 253 11.73 -4.88 -8.77
N SER A 254 10.69 -5.24 -8.03
CA SER A 254 10.64 -5.39 -6.58
C SER A 254 10.24 -6.82 -6.21
N ASP A 255 10.38 -7.21 -4.95
CA ASP A 255 9.79 -8.46 -4.42
C ASP A 255 8.26 -8.37 -4.30
N HIS A 256 7.69 -7.19 -4.46
CA HIS A 256 6.26 -6.96 -4.66
C HIS A 256 5.96 -6.60 -6.12
N CYS A 257 4.82 -7.05 -6.64
CA CYS A 257 4.29 -6.52 -7.89
C CYS A 257 3.36 -5.34 -7.61
N PRO A 258 3.22 -4.40 -8.56
CA PRO A 258 2.24 -3.33 -8.42
C PRO A 258 0.81 -3.89 -8.45
N ILE A 259 -0.10 -3.20 -7.78
CA ILE A 259 -1.54 -3.40 -7.89
C ILE A 259 -2.20 -2.16 -8.48
N SER A 260 -3.24 -2.36 -9.29
CA SER A 260 -3.93 -1.29 -10.03
C SER A 260 -5.41 -1.30 -9.73
N LEU A 261 -5.95 -0.15 -9.34
CA LEU A 261 -7.37 0.11 -9.15
C LEU A 261 -7.84 1.07 -10.24
N THR A 262 -8.96 0.75 -10.90
CA THR A 262 -9.60 1.62 -11.89
C THR A 262 -11.00 1.99 -11.42
N LEU A 263 -11.26 3.28 -11.36
CA LEU A 263 -12.56 3.89 -11.05
C LEU A 263 -13.20 4.48 -12.31
N GLU A 264 -14.55 4.57 -12.33
CA GLU A 264 -15.31 5.27 -13.38
C GLU A 264 -14.78 6.67 -13.65
#